data_28ffcdc4367ff87bf4d91faa27695543
#
_entry.id   28ffcdc4367ff87bf4d91faa27695543
#
_cell.length_a   1.000
_cell.length_b   1.000
_cell.length_c   1.000
_cell.angle_alpha   90.00
_cell.angle_beta   90.00
_cell.angle_gamma   90.00
#
_symmetry.space_group_name_H-M   'P 1'
#
loop_
_entity.id
_entity.type
_entity.pdbx_description
1 polymer ?
#
loop_
_entity_poly.entity_id
_entity_poly.type
_entity_poly.pdbx_seq_one_letter_code
_entity_poly.pdbx_strand_id
1 'polypeptide(L)'
;MLTENQKNELNKKACKIIKSKGIFKTEMLKKFSPSDVEAIRTSHNLGHHDDSTILHDFESFIDENTLTFSFKLIFMLSMLRLADKEGEVNIDSLIEEYRRFYIERLDRGLPVDRPNCAYNREFLDDLVKVKRSILSNPFEKFERKRFVYYSKDLNILSFHPVLWEQMTQETKDGIRDKEREFLKAYYEKLGGL
;
A
#
# COMPACT_ATOMS: atom_id res chain seq x y z
N MET A 1 -11.56 -26.50 4.68
CA MET A 1 -11.36 -26.04 6.09
C MET A 1 -10.04 -26.58 6.58
N LEU A 2 -9.19 -25.75 7.19
CA LEU A 2 -7.93 -26.19 7.78
C LEU A 2 -8.19 -27.00 9.04
N THR A 3 -7.44 -28.07 9.26
CA THR A 3 -7.45 -28.79 10.52
C THR A 3 -6.81 -27.95 11.63
N GLU A 4 -7.13 -28.24 12.90
CA GLU A 4 -6.58 -27.52 14.05
C GLU A 4 -5.05 -27.56 14.10
N ASN A 5 -4.44 -28.71 13.72
CA ASN A 5 -2.99 -28.81 13.58
C ASN A 5 -2.40 -27.90 12.50
N GLN A 6 -3.09 -27.74 11.36
CA GLN A 6 -2.66 -26.82 10.31
C GLN A 6 -2.77 -25.37 10.74
N LYS A 7 -3.81 -25.00 11.51
CA LYS A 7 -3.96 -23.67 12.12
C LYS A 7 -2.84 -23.38 13.11
N ASN A 8 -2.50 -24.33 13.95
CA ASN A 8 -1.42 -24.19 14.94
C ASN A 8 -0.02 -24.08 14.29
N GLU A 9 0.25 -24.84 13.24
CA GLU A 9 1.49 -24.68 12.46
C GLU A 9 1.56 -23.33 11.76
N LEU A 10 0.43 -22.86 11.27
CA LEU A 10 0.31 -21.57 10.65
C LEU A 10 0.59 -20.44 11.63
N ASN A 11 -0.04 -20.49 12.80
CA ASN A 11 0.20 -19.53 13.88
C ASN A 11 1.68 -19.48 14.25
N LYS A 12 2.35 -20.62 14.38
CA LYS A 12 3.78 -20.68 14.68
C LYS A 12 4.63 -20.02 13.57
N LYS A 13 4.31 -20.28 12.30
CA LYS A 13 5.01 -19.68 11.15
C LYS A 13 4.75 -18.18 11.05
N ALA A 14 3.49 -17.76 11.23
CA ALA A 14 3.09 -16.36 11.26
C ALA A 14 3.82 -15.61 12.38
N CYS A 15 3.79 -16.12 13.62
CA CYS A 15 4.53 -15.55 14.76
C CYS A 15 6.02 -15.39 14.49
N LYS A 16 6.65 -16.37 13.83
CA LYS A 16 8.08 -16.32 13.51
C LYS A 16 8.39 -15.24 12.48
N ILE A 17 7.56 -15.07 11.47
CA ILE A 17 7.71 -14.05 10.42
C ILE A 17 7.45 -12.65 11.00
N ILE A 18 6.39 -12.50 11.79
CA ILE A 18 6.04 -11.24 12.45
C ILE A 18 7.13 -10.79 13.41
N LYS A 19 7.65 -11.69 14.24
CA LYS A 19 8.76 -11.38 15.16
C LYS A 19 10.05 -11.02 14.44
N SER A 20 10.30 -11.59 13.25
CA SER A 20 11.54 -11.33 12.50
C SER A 20 11.47 -10.12 11.58
N LYS A 21 10.29 -9.74 11.06
CA LYS A 21 10.15 -8.74 9.98
C LYS A 21 9.01 -7.75 10.16
N GLY A 22 8.17 -7.89 11.17
CA GLY A 22 7.00 -7.03 11.41
C GLY A 22 5.90 -7.13 10.35
N ILE A 23 5.98 -8.10 9.43
CA ILE A 23 5.15 -8.17 8.23
C ILE A 23 4.57 -9.56 8.04
N PHE A 24 3.31 -9.60 7.64
CA PHE A 24 2.65 -10.79 7.15
C PHE A 24 2.82 -10.86 5.63
N LYS A 25 3.72 -11.74 5.13
CA LYS A 25 3.96 -11.81 3.69
C LYS A 25 2.79 -12.41 2.93
N THR A 26 2.42 -11.78 1.82
CA THR A 26 1.40 -12.19 0.84
C THR A 26 1.56 -13.64 0.34
N GLU A 27 2.78 -14.19 0.34
CA GLU A 27 3.03 -15.59 0.01
C GLU A 27 2.34 -16.58 0.95
N MET A 28 1.98 -16.15 2.16
CA MET A 28 1.20 -16.95 3.09
C MET A 28 -0.30 -16.98 2.74
N LEU A 29 -0.81 -15.94 2.06
CA LEU A 29 -2.20 -15.89 1.58
C LEU A 29 -2.53 -17.03 0.61
N LYS A 30 -1.53 -17.53 -0.14
CA LYS A 30 -1.71 -18.63 -1.09
C LYS A 30 -2.10 -19.96 -0.45
N LYS A 31 -1.84 -20.14 0.86
CA LYS A 31 -2.07 -21.40 1.58
C LYS A 31 -3.24 -21.36 2.53
N PHE A 32 -3.89 -20.21 2.71
CA PHE A 32 -4.89 -19.97 3.75
C PHE A 32 -6.07 -19.20 3.20
N SER A 33 -7.26 -19.48 3.72
CA SER A 33 -8.43 -18.68 3.39
C SER A 33 -8.26 -17.26 3.91
N PRO A 34 -8.89 -16.25 3.27
CA PRO A 34 -8.88 -14.87 3.77
C PRO A 34 -9.31 -14.77 5.24
N SER A 35 -10.29 -15.57 5.67
CA SER A 35 -10.76 -15.60 7.06
C SER A 35 -9.71 -16.15 8.05
N ASP A 36 -8.90 -17.13 7.64
CA ASP A 36 -7.84 -17.67 8.50
C ASP A 36 -6.69 -16.66 8.66
N VAL A 37 -6.35 -15.97 7.57
CA VAL A 37 -5.35 -14.88 7.60
C VAL A 37 -5.82 -13.75 8.50
N GLU A 38 -7.10 -13.41 8.42
CA GLU A 38 -7.70 -12.37 9.22
C GLU A 38 -7.72 -12.73 10.71
N ALA A 39 -8.10 -13.96 11.04
CA ALA A 39 -8.04 -14.46 12.43
C ALA A 39 -6.62 -14.40 13.00
N ILE A 40 -5.60 -14.69 12.18
CA ILE A 40 -4.21 -14.63 12.61
C ILE A 40 -3.76 -13.17 12.81
N ARG A 41 -4.11 -12.27 11.90
CA ARG A 41 -3.80 -10.85 12.03
C ARG A 41 -4.41 -10.28 13.31
N THR A 42 -5.67 -10.61 13.60
CA THR A 42 -6.38 -10.19 14.81
C THR A 42 -5.73 -10.76 16.08
N SER A 43 -5.41 -12.06 16.10
CA SER A 43 -4.79 -12.71 17.26
C SER A 43 -3.40 -12.18 17.60
N HIS A 44 -2.71 -11.55 16.63
CA HIS A 44 -1.38 -10.98 16.80
C HIS A 44 -1.35 -9.45 16.80
N ASN A 45 -2.50 -8.82 16.96
CA ASN A 45 -2.57 -7.37 17.05
C ASN A 45 -2.01 -6.63 15.81
N LEU A 46 -2.13 -7.23 14.64
CA LEU A 46 -1.64 -6.68 13.39
C LEU A 46 -2.73 -5.82 12.72
N GLY A 47 -2.77 -4.57 13.07
CA GLY A 47 -3.84 -3.66 12.67
C GLY A 47 -5.06 -3.83 13.56
N HIS A 48 -5.35 -2.83 14.35
CA HIS A 48 -6.34 -2.88 15.44
C HIS A 48 -7.71 -2.35 15.07
N HIS A 49 -7.97 -2.12 13.79
CA HIS A 49 -9.29 -1.67 13.39
C HIS A 49 -10.23 -2.85 13.19
N ASP A 50 -11.47 -2.64 13.46
CA ASP A 50 -12.61 -3.45 13.06
C ASP A 50 -13.45 -2.71 12.02
N ASP A 51 -14.56 -3.30 11.60
CA ASP A 51 -15.44 -2.72 10.58
C ASP A 51 -16.00 -1.36 10.98
N SER A 52 -16.10 -1.06 12.28
CA SER A 52 -16.61 0.22 12.76
C SER A 52 -15.54 1.33 12.84
N THR A 53 -14.27 0.97 12.93
CA THR A 53 -13.16 1.92 13.11
C THR A 53 -12.28 2.06 11.87
N ILE A 54 -12.41 1.17 10.90
CA ILE A 54 -11.47 1.04 9.78
C ILE A 54 -11.31 2.34 8.97
N LEU A 55 -12.38 3.07 8.72
CA LEU A 55 -12.32 4.33 8.00
C LEU A 55 -11.57 5.38 8.80
N HIS A 56 -11.91 5.56 10.08
CA HIS A 56 -11.22 6.50 10.96
C HIS A 56 -9.73 6.19 11.12
N ASP A 57 -9.39 4.90 11.28
CA ASP A 57 -8.01 4.46 11.41
C ASP A 57 -7.23 4.65 10.10
N PHE A 58 -7.90 4.49 8.95
CA PHE A 58 -7.32 4.77 7.64
C PHE A 58 -7.05 6.28 7.46
N GLU A 59 -8.03 7.14 7.76
CA GLU A 59 -7.86 8.59 7.70
C GLU A 59 -6.73 9.05 8.63
N SER A 60 -6.69 8.53 9.86
CA SER A 60 -5.61 8.81 10.81
C SER A 60 -4.24 8.37 10.25
N PHE A 61 -4.17 7.21 9.59
CA PHE A 61 -2.95 6.73 8.95
C PHE A 61 -2.51 7.58 7.75
N ILE A 62 -3.46 8.13 6.98
CA ILE A 62 -3.17 9.09 5.92
C ILE A 62 -2.59 10.38 6.52
N ASP A 63 -3.14 10.84 7.65
CA ASP A 63 -2.70 12.05 8.36
C ASP A 63 -1.32 11.94 9.00
N GLU A 64 -0.84 10.73 9.26
CA GLU A 64 0.53 10.48 9.70
C GLU A 64 1.55 10.87 8.63
N ASN A 65 1.91 12.15 8.57
CA ASN A 65 2.81 12.72 7.54
C ASN A 65 4.31 12.51 7.87
N THR A 66 4.70 11.30 8.27
CA THR A 66 6.10 10.91 8.46
C THR A 66 6.68 10.33 7.18
N LEU A 67 7.12 11.20 6.27
CA LEU A 67 7.59 10.79 4.95
C LEU A 67 9.13 10.72 4.91
N THR A 68 9.66 9.55 4.59
CA THR A 68 11.06 9.41 4.17
C THR A 68 11.21 9.72 2.68
N PHE A 69 10.28 9.23 1.86
CA PHE A 69 10.15 9.46 0.42
C PHE A 69 8.70 9.75 0.07
N SER A 70 8.45 10.28 -1.12
CA SER A 70 7.10 10.55 -1.65
C SER A 70 6.29 9.28 -1.97
N PHE A 71 6.86 8.10 -1.82
CA PHE A 71 6.33 6.81 -2.27
C PHE A 71 4.92 6.50 -1.76
N LYS A 72 4.65 6.77 -0.46
CA LYS A 72 3.33 6.57 0.16
C LYS A 72 2.26 7.43 -0.53
N LEU A 73 2.58 8.71 -0.78
CA LEU A 73 1.66 9.67 -1.38
C LEU A 73 1.31 9.28 -2.82
N ILE A 74 2.34 8.99 -3.64
CA ILE A 74 2.13 8.62 -5.06
C ILE A 74 1.39 7.29 -5.17
N PHE A 75 1.69 6.31 -4.31
CA PHE A 75 0.97 5.04 -4.27
C PHE A 75 -0.52 5.26 -3.99
N MET A 76 -0.86 6.03 -2.96
CA MET A 76 -2.25 6.26 -2.58
C MET A 76 -3.01 7.06 -3.65
N LEU A 77 -2.41 8.10 -4.20
CA LEU A 77 -2.98 8.87 -5.31
C LEU A 77 -3.24 7.97 -6.54
N SER A 78 -2.31 7.08 -6.87
CA SER A 78 -2.47 6.12 -7.98
C SER A 78 -3.57 5.11 -7.68
N MET A 79 -3.63 4.56 -6.46
CA MET A 79 -4.70 3.66 -6.05
C MET A 79 -6.08 4.32 -6.19
N LEU A 80 -6.28 5.50 -5.61
CA LEU A 80 -7.56 6.22 -5.66
C LEU A 80 -7.95 6.68 -7.07
N ARG A 81 -6.97 6.87 -7.97
CA ARG A 81 -7.24 7.24 -9.36
C ARG A 81 -7.70 6.07 -10.20
N LEU A 82 -7.13 4.88 -9.97
CA LEU A 82 -7.29 3.70 -10.82
C LEU A 82 -8.31 2.71 -10.29
N ALA A 83 -8.71 2.83 -9.02
CA ALA A 83 -9.65 1.92 -8.41
C ALA A 83 -10.99 1.93 -9.15
N ASP A 84 -11.47 0.73 -9.45
CA ASP A 84 -12.80 0.51 -10.00
C ASP A 84 -13.89 0.64 -8.92
N LYS A 85 -15.11 0.25 -9.28
CA LYS A 85 -16.26 0.34 -8.37
C LYS A 85 -16.15 -0.59 -7.16
N GLU A 86 -15.38 -1.67 -7.26
CA GLU A 86 -15.10 -2.62 -6.19
C GLU A 86 -13.87 -2.23 -5.35
N GLY A 87 -13.16 -1.16 -5.73
CA GLY A 87 -11.93 -0.73 -5.07
C GLY A 87 -10.70 -1.53 -5.50
N GLU A 88 -10.77 -2.17 -6.67
CA GLU A 88 -9.71 -3.00 -7.21
C GLU A 88 -8.89 -2.24 -8.27
N VAL A 89 -7.59 -2.53 -8.30
CA VAL A 89 -6.64 -1.92 -9.24
C VAL A 89 -5.74 -3.00 -9.83
N ASN A 90 -5.68 -3.08 -11.15
CA ASN A 90 -4.69 -3.92 -11.81
C ASN A 90 -3.27 -3.41 -11.49
N ILE A 91 -2.38 -4.30 -11.03
CA ILE A 91 -1.06 -3.86 -10.56
C ILE A 91 -0.18 -3.31 -11.69
N ASP A 92 -0.33 -3.80 -12.91
CA ASP A 92 0.48 -3.31 -14.04
C ASP A 92 0.06 -1.87 -14.40
N SER A 93 -1.24 -1.58 -14.34
CA SER A 93 -1.76 -0.21 -14.48
C SER A 93 -1.27 0.72 -13.37
N LEU A 94 -1.21 0.20 -12.13
CA LEU A 94 -0.66 0.96 -11.02
C LEU A 94 0.83 1.27 -11.21
N ILE A 95 1.61 0.29 -11.67
CA ILE A 95 3.05 0.46 -11.93
C ILE A 95 3.26 1.57 -12.97
N GLU A 96 2.49 1.57 -14.06
CA GLU A 96 2.59 2.59 -15.10
C GLU A 96 2.20 3.98 -14.59
N GLU A 97 1.11 4.09 -13.82
CA GLU A 97 0.69 5.36 -13.22
C GLU A 97 1.71 5.89 -12.22
N TYR A 98 2.22 5.00 -11.35
CA TYR A 98 3.21 5.32 -10.34
C TYR A 98 4.53 5.79 -10.95
N ARG A 99 5.07 5.03 -11.93
CA ARG A 99 6.33 5.38 -12.59
C ARG A 99 6.21 6.63 -13.43
N ARG A 100 5.07 6.87 -14.08
CA ARG A 100 4.84 8.07 -14.91
C ARG A 100 5.08 9.34 -14.12
N PHE A 101 4.61 9.42 -12.88
CA PHE A 101 4.87 10.58 -12.02
C PHE A 101 6.37 10.90 -11.91
N TYR A 102 7.19 9.89 -11.65
CA TYR A 102 8.64 10.10 -11.48
C TYR A 102 9.36 10.34 -12.82
N ILE A 103 8.92 9.71 -13.88
CA ILE A 103 9.42 9.95 -15.25
C ILE A 103 9.17 11.42 -15.66
N GLU A 104 7.96 11.91 -15.46
CA GLU A 104 7.62 13.31 -15.77
C GLU A 104 8.51 14.31 -15.01
N ARG A 105 8.87 14.01 -13.78
CA ARG A 105 9.81 14.83 -13.00
C ARG A 105 11.22 14.79 -13.58
N LEU A 106 11.70 13.60 -13.95
CA LEU A 106 13.00 13.45 -14.63
C LEU A 106 13.04 14.25 -15.94
N ASP A 107 12.02 14.12 -16.77
CA ASP A 107 11.94 14.80 -18.07
C ASP A 107 11.92 16.33 -17.95
N ARG A 108 11.41 16.83 -16.84
CA ARG A 108 11.40 18.27 -16.51
C ARG A 108 12.68 18.73 -15.80
N GLY A 109 13.63 17.85 -15.54
CA GLY A 109 14.84 18.15 -14.77
C GLY A 109 14.58 18.47 -13.29
N LEU A 110 13.45 18.00 -12.75
CA LEU A 110 13.08 18.21 -11.35
C LEU A 110 13.62 17.07 -10.46
N PRO A 111 13.87 17.33 -9.17
CA PRO A 111 14.21 16.28 -8.23
C PRO A 111 13.14 15.17 -8.23
N VAL A 112 13.55 13.93 -8.48
CA VAL A 112 12.64 12.77 -8.46
C VAL A 112 12.15 12.51 -7.04
N ASP A 113 13.09 12.56 -6.10
CA ASP A 113 12.88 12.44 -4.66
C ASP A 113 14.13 12.92 -3.93
N ARG A 114 14.36 12.55 -2.66
CA ARG A 114 15.59 12.87 -1.92
C ARG A 114 16.83 12.30 -2.63
N PRO A 115 18.02 12.88 -2.43
CA PRO A 115 19.25 12.49 -3.15
C PRO A 115 19.62 11.01 -3.03
N ASN A 116 19.21 10.32 -1.96
CA ASN A 116 19.45 8.90 -1.74
C ASN A 116 18.35 8.00 -2.33
N CYS A 117 17.40 8.54 -3.09
CA CYS A 117 16.41 7.76 -3.81
C CYS A 117 17.05 7.03 -4.99
N ALA A 118 16.74 5.74 -5.14
CA ALA A 118 17.26 4.92 -6.23
C ALA A 118 16.57 5.18 -7.58
N TYR A 119 15.52 6.00 -7.63
CA TYR A 119 14.73 6.21 -8.84
C TYR A 119 15.47 7.13 -9.82
N ASN A 120 16.05 6.52 -10.83
CA ASN A 120 16.58 7.14 -12.03
C ASN A 120 15.89 6.54 -13.27
N ARG A 121 16.24 6.99 -14.47
CA ARG A 121 15.64 6.50 -15.72
C ARG A 121 15.77 4.98 -15.85
N GLU A 122 16.96 4.44 -15.68
CA GLU A 122 17.23 3.01 -15.79
C GLU A 122 16.40 2.17 -14.79
N PHE A 123 16.27 2.64 -13.54
CA PHE A 123 15.45 1.97 -12.55
C PHE A 123 13.97 2.00 -12.94
N LEU A 124 13.47 3.15 -13.36
CA LEU A 124 12.06 3.36 -13.70
C LEU A 124 11.64 2.68 -15.02
N ASP A 125 12.57 2.38 -15.91
CA ASP A 125 12.32 1.63 -17.13
C ASP A 125 12.28 0.11 -16.88
N ASP A 126 12.79 -0.36 -15.74
CA ASP A 126 12.68 -1.75 -15.29
C ASP A 126 11.39 -1.96 -14.46
N LEU A 127 10.30 -2.34 -15.13
CA LEU A 127 8.99 -2.54 -14.48
C LEU A 127 9.02 -3.59 -13.36
N VAL A 128 9.94 -4.57 -13.43
CA VAL A 128 10.11 -5.59 -12.38
C VAL A 128 10.70 -4.96 -11.12
N LYS A 129 11.70 -4.09 -11.27
CA LYS A 129 12.28 -3.32 -10.15
C LYS A 129 11.23 -2.36 -9.55
N VAL A 130 10.48 -1.65 -10.39
CA VAL A 130 9.41 -0.75 -9.94
C VAL A 130 8.34 -1.53 -9.16
N LYS A 131 7.83 -2.63 -9.71
CA LYS A 131 6.86 -3.51 -9.01
C LYS A 131 7.39 -3.96 -7.65
N ARG A 132 8.64 -4.41 -7.58
CA ARG A 132 9.26 -4.85 -6.34
C ARG A 132 9.39 -3.69 -5.33
N SER A 133 9.76 -2.51 -5.80
CA SER A 133 9.85 -1.30 -4.97
C SER A 133 8.48 -0.93 -4.39
N ILE A 134 7.43 -0.88 -5.21
CA ILE A 134 6.05 -0.60 -4.77
C ILE A 134 5.61 -1.61 -3.71
N LEU A 135 5.79 -2.91 -3.95
CA LEU A 135 5.35 -3.96 -3.04
C LEU A 135 6.15 -4.02 -1.74
N SER A 136 7.43 -3.64 -1.75
CA SER A 136 8.25 -3.60 -0.54
C SER A 136 8.07 -2.32 0.27
N ASN A 137 7.75 -1.23 -0.37
CA ASN A 137 7.47 0.08 0.21
C ASN A 137 6.97 1.02 -0.92
N PRO A 138 5.73 1.50 -0.96
CA PRO A 138 4.85 1.77 0.18
C PRO A 138 3.77 0.73 0.49
N PHE A 139 3.43 -0.19 -0.45
CA PHE A 139 2.31 -1.12 -0.29
C PHE A 139 2.35 -1.85 1.06
N GLU A 140 3.52 -2.35 1.49
CA GLU A 140 3.69 -3.07 2.75
C GLU A 140 3.15 -2.30 3.96
N LYS A 141 3.26 -0.98 3.98
CA LYS A 141 2.74 -0.15 5.09
C LYS A 141 1.22 -0.20 5.17
N PHE A 142 0.54 -0.20 4.03
CA PHE A 142 -0.92 -0.30 3.94
C PHE A 142 -1.39 -1.73 4.20
N GLU A 143 -0.67 -2.74 3.67
CA GLU A 143 -0.99 -4.14 3.90
C GLU A 143 -0.87 -4.52 5.37
N ARG A 144 0.19 -4.10 6.04
CA ARG A 144 0.40 -4.33 7.48
C ARG A 144 -0.73 -3.77 8.34
N LYS A 145 -1.32 -2.65 7.91
CA LYS A 145 -2.47 -2.02 8.54
C LYS A 145 -3.81 -2.56 8.02
N ARG A 146 -3.80 -3.51 7.08
CA ARG A 146 -5.02 -4.14 6.51
C ARG A 146 -5.89 -3.18 5.69
N PHE A 147 -5.36 -2.09 5.20
CA PHE A 147 -6.10 -1.16 4.36
C PHE A 147 -6.11 -1.54 2.88
N VAL A 148 -5.06 -2.23 2.43
CA VAL A 148 -4.89 -2.67 1.03
C VAL A 148 -4.35 -4.10 1.02
N TYR A 149 -4.81 -4.90 0.07
CA TYR A 149 -4.39 -6.27 -0.17
C TYR A 149 -3.82 -6.45 -1.57
N TYR A 150 -2.98 -7.47 -1.76
CA TYR A 150 -2.47 -7.87 -3.06
C TYR A 150 -2.77 -9.34 -3.34
N SER A 151 -3.56 -9.61 -4.39
CA SER A 151 -3.74 -10.94 -4.96
C SER A 151 -2.76 -11.14 -6.11
N LYS A 152 -1.72 -11.94 -5.88
CA LYS A 152 -0.71 -12.22 -6.90
C LYS A 152 -1.27 -12.99 -8.09
N ASP A 153 -2.18 -13.94 -7.83
CA ASP A 153 -2.72 -14.81 -8.87
C ASP A 153 -3.71 -14.07 -9.78
N LEU A 154 -4.40 -13.05 -9.26
CA LEU A 154 -5.28 -12.16 -10.01
C LEU A 154 -4.54 -10.92 -10.55
N ASN A 155 -3.31 -10.68 -10.10
CA ASN A 155 -2.54 -9.47 -10.43
C ASN A 155 -3.25 -8.17 -10.05
N ILE A 156 -3.98 -8.18 -8.90
CA ILE A 156 -4.85 -7.10 -8.44
C ILE A 156 -4.42 -6.64 -7.04
N LEU A 157 -4.38 -5.32 -6.85
CA LEU A 157 -4.42 -4.66 -5.55
C LEU A 157 -5.86 -4.26 -5.25
N SER A 158 -6.30 -4.41 -4.01
CA SER A 158 -7.64 -4.02 -3.60
C SER A 158 -7.63 -3.29 -2.27
N PHE A 159 -8.48 -2.28 -2.11
CA PHE A 159 -8.79 -1.77 -0.78
C PHE A 159 -9.51 -2.83 0.04
N HIS A 160 -9.42 -2.73 1.38
CA HIS A 160 -10.26 -3.55 2.25
C HIS A 160 -11.74 -3.28 1.90
N PRO A 161 -12.56 -4.33 1.67
CA PRO A 161 -13.94 -4.15 1.18
C PRO A 161 -14.78 -3.19 2.04
N VAL A 162 -14.77 -3.37 3.35
CA VAL A 162 -15.51 -2.51 4.29
C VAL A 162 -14.99 -1.07 4.26
N LEU A 163 -13.68 -0.88 4.17
CA LEU A 163 -13.10 0.46 4.01
C LEU A 163 -13.59 1.12 2.73
N TRP A 164 -13.55 0.39 1.61
CA TRP A 164 -13.98 0.93 0.32
C TRP A 164 -15.46 1.30 0.30
N GLU A 165 -16.30 0.46 0.89
CA GLU A 165 -17.73 0.71 1.02
C GLU A 165 -18.05 1.95 1.88
N GLN A 166 -17.28 2.15 2.96
CA GLN A 166 -17.45 3.32 3.84
C GLN A 166 -16.89 4.62 3.23
N MET A 167 -15.93 4.54 2.32
CA MET A 167 -15.37 5.72 1.64
C MET A 167 -16.38 6.31 0.64
N THR A 168 -17.07 7.37 1.02
CA THR A 168 -17.88 8.17 0.11
C THR A 168 -17.01 8.86 -0.95
N GLN A 169 -17.62 9.38 -2.00
CA GLN A 169 -16.88 10.17 -2.99
C GLN A 169 -16.21 11.40 -2.36
N GLU A 170 -16.90 12.07 -1.43
CA GLU A 170 -16.36 13.21 -0.68
C GLU A 170 -15.12 12.82 0.14
N THR A 171 -15.18 11.67 0.83
CA THR A 171 -14.02 11.12 1.57
C THR A 171 -12.84 10.87 0.63
N LYS A 172 -13.08 10.22 -0.52
CA LYS A 172 -12.04 9.93 -1.51
C LYS A 172 -11.41 11.21 -2.07
N ASP A 173 -12.22 12.21 -2.35
CA ASP A 173 -11.75 13.52 -2.84
C ASP A 173 -10.95 14.26 -1.75
N GLY A 174 -11.43 14.27 -0.51
CA GLY A 174 -10.72 14.84 0.63
C GLY A 174 -9.34 14.20 0.85
N ILE A 175 -9.26 12.86 0.76
CA ILE A 175 -7.98 12.15 0.86
C ILE A 175 -7.04 12.54 -0.30
N ARG A 176 -7.56 12.60 -1.55
CA ARG A 176 -6.75 13.02 -2.71
C ARG A 176 -6.19 14.43 -2.55
N ASP A 177 -7.00 15.36 -2.09
CA ASP A 177 -6.58 16.75 -1.93
C ASP A 177 -5.53 16.88 -0.82
N LYS A 178 -5.73 16.21 0.30
CA LYS A 178 -4.75 16.14 1.40
C LYS A 178 -3.41 15.53 0.94
N GLU A 179 -3.44 14.39 0.23
CA GLU A 179 -2.24 13.75 -0.30
C GLU A 179 -1.51 14.66 -1.31
N ARG A 180 -2.23 15.44 -2.13
CA ARG A 180 -1.65 16.43 -3.03
C ARG A 180 -1.01 17.60 -2.27
N GLU A 181 -1.64 18.09 -1.22
CA GLU A 181 -1.06 19.13 -0.36
C GLU A 181 0.23 18.66 0.30
N PHE A 182 0.24 17.44 0.85
CA PHE A 182 1.45 16.83 1.41
C PHE A 182 2.54 16.64 0.36
N LEU A 183 2.18 16.22 -0.83
CA LEU A 183 3.10 16.05 -1.95
C LEU A 183 3.71 17.39 -2.38
N LYS A 184 2.90 18.42 -2.49
CA LYS A 184 3.34 19.79 -2.78
C LYS A 184 4.33 20.28 -1.73
N ALA A 185 3.94 20.22 -0.45
CA ALA A 185 4.81 20.63 0.66
C ALA A 185 6.11 19.81 0.74
N TYR A 186 6.06 18.53 0.37
CA TYR A 186 7.24 17.66 0.31
C TYR A 186 8.23 18.13 -0.75
N TYR A 187 7.76 18.42 -1.97
CA TYR A 187 8.64 18.85 -3.05
C TYR A 187 9.06 20.33 -2.96
N GLU A 188 8.28 21.19 -2.34
CA GLU A 188 8.72 22.55 -2.00
C GLU A 188 9.99 22.53 -1.13
N LYS A 189 10.02 21.64 -0.12
CA LYS A 189 11.21 21.44 0.74
C LYS A 189 12.42 20.87 0.00
N LEU A 190 12.20 20.18 -1.12
CA LEU A 190 13.28 19.66 -1.98
C LEU A 190 13.74 20.66 -3.05
N GLY A 191 13.14 21.87 -3.12
CA GLY A 191 13.46 22.86 -4.14
C GLY A 191 12.97 22.49 -5.53
N GLY A 192 11.94 21.67 -5.64
CA GLY A 192 11.44 21.13 -6.90
C GLY A 192 9.90 21.20 -7.02
N LEU A 193 9.37 22.40 -7.26
CA LEU A 193 8.00 22.57 -7.77
C LEU A 193 7.97 22.61 -9.29
#